data_5b9a20264c7360624eb83ada196814f7
#
_entry.id   5b9a20264c7360624eb83ada196814f7
#
_cell.length_a   1.000
_cell.length_b   1.000
_cell.length_c   1.000
_cell.angle_alpha   90.00
_cell.angle_beta   90.00
_cell.angle_gamma   90.00
#
_symmetry.space_group_name_H-M   'P 1'
#
loop_
_entity.id
_entity.type
_entity.pdbx_description
1 polymer ?
#
loop_
_entity_poly.entity_id
_entity_poly.type
_entity_poly.pdbx_seq_one_letter_code
_entity_poly.pdbx_strand_id
1 'polypeptide(L)'
;MSADELTLLSASEQSRLIRDRKLSPVELMQSCLARIERWDPLLRAYITVCGDSALDVARVAEREIAAGQWRGPLHGLPFGVKDQLNTKGVLTTLGSKVMATNVPDHDATVIQR
;
A
#
# COMPACT_ATOMS: atom_id res chain seq x y z
N MET A 1 20.07 3.51 0.25
CA MET A 1 19.50 2.45 -0.62
C MET A 1 18.74 3.08 -1.78
N SER A 2 18.84 2.50 -2.96
CA SER A 2 18.02 2.93 -4.10
C SER A 2 16.55 2.54 -3.89
N ALA A 3 15.63 3.17 -4.66
CA ALA A 3 14.20 2.83 -4.62
C ALA A 3 13.94 1.34 -4.94
N ASP A 4 14.71 0.77 -5.86
CA ASP A 4 14.60 -0.66 -6.20
C ASP A 4 15.04 -1.55 -5.04
N GLU A 5 16.13 -1.22 -4.36
CA GLU A 5 16.61 -1.98 -3.20
C GLU A 5 15.61 -1.95 -2.05
N LEU A 6 14.99 -0.81 -1.77
CA LEU A 6 13.97 -0.68 -0.72
C LEU A 6 12.79 -1.63 -0.95
N THR A 7 12.34 -1.77 -2.19
CA THR A 7 11.19 -2.63 -2.52
C THR A 7 11.52 -4.12 -2.56
N LEU A 8 12.80 -4.48 -2.53
CA LEU A 8 13.27 -5.87 -2.50
C LEU A 8 13.56 -6.38 -1.07
N LEU A 9 13.57 -5.49 -0.09
CA LEU A 9 13.69 -5.90 1.31
C LEU A 9 12.47 -6.72 1.75
N SER A 10 12.69 -7.64 2.68
CA SER A 10 11.57 -8.33 3.32
C SER A 10 10.67 -7.35 4.10
N ALA A 11 9.40 -7.67 4.24
CA ALA A 11 8.47 -6.84 5.02
C ALA A 11 8.94 -6.63 6.48
N SER A 12 9.57 -7.62 7.06
CA SER A 12 10.13 -7.51 8.42
C SER A 12 11.31 -6.54 8.50
N GLU A 13 12.17 -6.49 7.48
CA GLU A 13 13.26 -5.53 7.40
C GLU A 13 12.73 -4.11 7.17
N GLN A 14 11.78 -3.94 6.25
CA GLN A 14 11.12 -2.66 6.02
C GLN A 14 10.45 -2.16 7.31
N SER A 15 9.70 -3.02 8.00
CA SER A 15 9.05 -2.68 9.28
C SER A 15 10.04 -2.23 10.34
N ARG A 16 11.17 -2.94 10.48
CA ARG A 16 12.23 -2.58 11.42
C ARG A 16 12.83 -1.21 11.10
N LEU A 17 13.13 -0.95 9.82
CA LEU A 17 13.68 0.33 9.38
C LEU A 17 12.71 1.49 9.60
N ILE A 18 11.41 1.25 9.37
CA ILE A 18 10.36 2.24 9.62
C ILE A 18 10.23 2.54 11.12
N ARG A 19 10.16 1.50 11.96
CA ARG A 19 10.13 1.64 13.41
C ARG A 19 11.32 2.44 13.93
N ASP A 20 12.51 2.15 13.41
CA ASP A 20 13.76 2.78 13.81
C ASP A 20 13.98 4.16 13.14
N ARG A 21 12.97 4.65 12.37
CA ARG A 21 12.98 5.92 11.63
C ARG A 21 14.15 6.05 10.63
N LYS A 22 14.59 4.92 10.09
CA LYS A 22 15.64 4.84 9.06
C LYS A 22 15.08 4.75 7.65
N LEU A 23 13.77 4.52 7.54
CA LEU A 23 13.01 4.47 6.31
C LEU A 23 11.66 5.17 6.53
N SER A 24 11.30 6.10 5.66
CA SER A 24 10.01 6.76 5.69
C SER A 24 8.93 5.87 5.03
N PRO A 25 7.73 5.74 5.64
CA PRO A 25 6.58 5.14 4.97
C PRO A 25 6.26 5.79 3.62
N VAL A 26 6.44 7.11 3.52
CA VAL A 26 6.21 7.86 2.28
C VAL A 26 7.25 7.49 1.21
N GLU A 27 8.53 7.43 1.57
CA GLU A 27 9.60 7.02 0.66
C GLU A 27 9.39 5.59 0.14
N LEU A 28 9.02 4.66 1.02
CA LEU A 28 8.73 3.28 0.63
C LEU A 28 7.53 3.21 -0.31
N MET A 29 6.45 3.95 -0.01
CA MET A 29 5.27 4.00 -0.87
C MET A 29 5.58 4.58 -2.25
N GLN A 30 6.34 5.67 -2.32
CA GLN A 30 6.78 6.26 -3.58
C GLN A 30 7.62 5.27 -4.41
N SER A 31 8.52 4.54 -3.76
CA SER A 31 9.33 3.51 -4.42
C SER A 31 8.46 2.37 -4.98
N CYS A 32 7.44 1.94 -4.25
CA CYS A 32 6.49 0.94 -4.74
C CYS A 32 5.68 1.46 -5.94
N LEU A 33 5.18 2.69 -5.88
CA LEU A 33 4.41 3.29 -6.98
C LEU A 33 5.26 3.46 -8.24
N ALA A 34 6.50 3.90 -8.11
CA ALA A 34 7.44 3.99 -9.24
C ALA A 34 7.70 2.62 -9.89
N ARG A 35 7.78 1.56 -9.09
CA ARG A 35 7.90 0.20 -9.61
C ARG A 35 6.65 -0.26 -10.35
N ILE A 36 5.47 0.03 -9.81
CA ILE A 36 4.20 -0.25 -10.48
C ILE A 36 4.15 0.47 -11.82
N GLU A 37 4.43 1.77 -11.85
CA GLU A 37 4.44 2.57 -13.08
C GLU A 37 5.38 1.99 -14.14
N ARG A 38 6.55 1.53 -13.73
CA ARG A 38 7.55 0.95 -14.63
C ARG A 38 7.17 -0.41 -15.19
N TRP A 39 6.62 -1.31 -14.36
CA TRP A 39 6.45 -2.70 -14.71
C TRP A 39 5.02 -3.14 -14.99
N ASP A 40 4.01 -2.44 -14.47
CA ASP A 40 2.61 -2.84 -14.63
C ASP A 40 2.10 -2.80 -16.07
N PRO A 41 2.57 -1.90 -16.96
CA PRO A 41 2.22 -1.97 -18.38
C PRO A 41 2.54 -3.31 -19.03
N LEU A 42 3.59 -3.99 -18.56
CA LEU A 42 3.99 -5.32 -19.01
C LEU A 42 3.29 -6.44 -18.23
N LEU A 43 3.26 -6.32 -16.90
CA LEU A 43 2.78 -7.38 -16.00
C LEU A 43 1.26 -7.40 -15.87
N ARG A 44 0.60 -6.23 -15.97
CA ARG A 44 -0.84 -6.07 -15.78
C ARG A 44 -1.35 -6.72 -14.47
N ALA A 45 -0.61 -6.47 -13.38
CA ALA A 45 -0.89 -7.03 -12.07
C ALA A 45 -1.92 -6.22 -11.28
N TYR A 46 -2.07 -4.92 -11.59
CA TYR A 46 -2.98 -4.01 -10.89
C TYR A 46 -4.17 -3.63 -11.78
N ILE A 47 -5.39 -3.76 -11.25
CA ILE A 47 -6.61 -3.24 -11.88
C ILE A 47 -6.79 -1.78 -11.46
N THR A 48 -6.59 -1.47 -10.17
CA THR A 48 -6.69 -0.12 -9.62
C THR A 48 -5.43 0.20 -8.84
N VAL A 49 -4.80 1.34 -9.16
CA VAL A 49 -3.66 1.88 -8.41
C VAL A 49 -4.15 3.06 -7.57
N CYS A 50 -4.15 2.90 -6.24
CA CYS A 50 -4.63 3.91 -5.29
C CYS A 50 -3.49 4.84 -4.82
N GLY A 51 -2.70 5.39 -5.77
CA GLY A 51 -1.47 6.12 -5.47
C GLY A 51 -1.66 7.29 -4.52
N ASP A 52 -2.59 8.20 -4.81
CA ASP A 52 -2.79 9.41 -4.01
C ASP A 52 -3.28 9.09 -2.60
N SER A 53 -4.29 8.25 -2.46
CA SER A 53 -4.80 7.83 -1.15
C SER A 53 -3.79 7.03 -0.34
N ALA A 54 -3.01 6.18 -1.00
CA ALA A 54 -1.94 5.42 -0.35
C ALA A 54 -0.84 6.34 0.19
N LEU A 55 -0.45 7.38 -0.55
CA LEU A 55 0.51 8.38 -0.10
C LEU A 55 -0.04 9.21 1.07
N ASP A 56 -1.32 9.55 1.08
CA ASP A 56 -1.94 10.27 2.20
C ASP A 56 -1.90 9.42 3.48
N VAL A 57 -2.22 8.14 3.38
CA VAL A 57 -2.13 7.20 4.52
C VAL A 57 -0.66 7.03 4.97
N ALA A 58 0.28 6.95 4.04
CA ALA A 58 1.71 6.88 4.36
C ALA A 58 2.19 8.12 5.12
N ARG A 59 1.75 9.33 4.73
CA ARG A 59 2.05 10.58 5.44
C ARG A 59 1.48 10.59 6.87
N VAL A 60 0.28 10.05 7.07
CA VAL A 60 -0.30 9.90 8.41
C VAL A 60 0.56 8.95 9.25
N ALA A 61 0.90 7.77 8.72
CA ALA A 61 1.75 6.81 9.41
C ALA A 61 3.13 7.41 9.77
N GLU A 62 3.74 8.15 8.86
CA GLU A 62 5.02 8.82 9.12
C GLU A 62 4.94 9.79 10.29
N ARG A 63 3.89 10.63 10.33
CA ARG A 63 3.68 11.58 11.46
C ARG A 63 3.44 10.85 12.79
N GLU A 64 2.63 9.80 12.80
CA GLU A 64 2.36 8.99 13.99
C GLU A 64 3.65 8.35 14.53
N ILE A 65 4.44 7.74 13.65
CA ILE A 65 5.71 7.09 14.04
C ILE A 65 6.72 8.12 14.53
N ALA A 66 6.81 9.28 13.88
CA ALA A 66 7.67 10.38 14.34
C ALA A 66 7.27 10.89 15.73
N ALA A 67 5.98 10.85 16.07
CA ALA A 67 5.46 11.18 17.39
C ALA A 67 5.58 10.05 18.41
N GLY A 68 6.20 8.93 18.07
CA GLY A 68 6.37 7.77 18.97
C GLY A 68 5.15 6.84 19.05
N GLN A 69 4.19 6.98 18.15
CA GLN A 69 2.94 6.21 18.11
C GLN A 69 3.01 5.04 17.12
N TRP A 70 4.04 4.20 17.23
CA TRP A 70 4.15 3.02 16.38
C TRP A 70 3.15 1.94 16.83
N ARG A 71 2.25 1.54 15.91
CA ARG A 71 1.11 0.66 16.19
C ARG A 71 1.37 -0.82 15.95
N GLY A 72 2.56 -1.19 15.48
CA GLY A 72 2.91 -2.59 15.27
C GLY A 72 3.60 -2.86 13.92
N PRO A 73 3.94 -4.13 13.63
CA PRO A 73 4.81 -4.50 12.51
C PRO A 73 4.31 -4.11 11.12
N LEU A 74 3.01 -3.91 10.95
CA LEU A 74 2.42 -3.52 9.65
C LEU A 74 2.26 -2.01 9.50
N HIS A 75 2.52 -1.22 10.56
CA HIS A 75 2.35 0.23 10.53
C HIS A 75 3.32 0.89 9.56
N GLY A 76 2.77 1.53 8.52
CA GLY A 76 3.54 2.22 7.50
C GLY A 76 4.03 1.34 6.34
N LEU A 77 3.71 0.05 6.33
CA LEU A 77 4.00 -0.84 5.21
C LEU A 77 2.93 -0.72 4.11
N PRO A 78 3.31 -0.58 2.83
CA PRO A 78 2.39 -0.73 1.72
C PRO A 78 2.01 -2.20 1.53
N PHE A 79 0.78 -2.45 1.07
CA PHE A 79 0.34 -3.78 0.71
C PHE A 79 -0.59 -3.76 -0.50
N GLY A 80 -0.56 -4.84 -1.27
CA GLY A 80 -1.48 -5.06 -2.38
C GLY A 80 -2.72 -5.82 -1.91
N VAL A 81 -3.88 -5.39 -2.36
CA VAL A 81 -5.17 -6.02 -2.05
C VAL A 81 -5.67 -6.76 -3.28
N LYS A 82 -6.01 -8.03 -3.14
CA LYS A 82 -6.65 -8.78 -4.22
C LYS A 82 -8.00 -8.17 -4.57
N ASP A 83 -8.29 -8.05 -5.87
CA ASP A 83 -9.50 -7.44 -6.42
C ASP A 83 -10.79 -8.27 -6.18
N GLN A 84 -10.89 -8.90 -5.05
CA GLN A 84 -12.06 -9.60 -4.54
C GLN A 84 -12.40 -9.21 -3.09
N LEU A 85 -11.49 -8.48 -2.42
CA LEU A 85 -11.71 -8.01 -1.06
C LEU A 85 -12.29 -6.61 -1.11
N ASN A 86 -13.48 -6.43 -0.53
CA ASN A 86 -14.12 -5.13 -0.47
C ASN A 86 -13.22 -4.12 0.22
N THR A 87 -12.92 -3.05 -0.52
CA THR A 87 -12.19 -1.89 0.00
C THR A 87 -13.05 -0.65 -0.23
N LYS A 88 -13.47 -0.02 0.84
CA LYS A 88 -14.39 1.13 0.80
C LYS A 88 -13.86 2.23 -0.13
N GLY A 89 -14.70 2.64 -1.08
CA GLY A 89 -14.38 3.72 -2.00
C GLY A 89 -13.38 3.35 -3.11
N VAL A 90 -12.97 2.08 -3.22
CA VAL A 90 -12.04 1.60 -4.23
C VAL A 90 -12.72 0.61 -5.14
N LEU A 91 -12.56 0.79 -6.46
CA LEU A 91 -13.09 -0.13 -7.45
C LEU A 91 -12.67 -1.57 -7.14
N THR A 92 -13.65 -2.47 -6.96
CA THR A 92 -13.45 -3.89 -6.64
C THR A 92 -14.28 -4.71 -7.62
N THR A 93 -13.63 -5.33 -8.60
CA THR A 93 -14.31 -5.89 -9.78
C THR A 93 -14.45 -7.41 -9.79
N LEU A 94 -13.76 -8.11 -8.89
CA LEU A 94 -13.68 -9.58 -8.87
C LEU A 94 -13.21 -10.18 -10.22
N GLY A 95 -12.59 -9.37 -11.08
CA GLY A 95 -12.23 -9.74 -12.44
C GLY A 95 -13.45 -9.96 -13.37
N SER A 96 -14.63 -9.51 -12.97
CA SER A 96 -15.91 -9.73 -13.69
C SER A 96 -16.39 -8.46 -14.39
N LYS A 97 -16.84 -8.61 -15.64
CA LYS A 97 -17.48 -7.50 -16.38
C LYS A 97 -18.76 -7.01 -15.71
N VAL A 98 -19.48 -7.89 -15.01
CA VAL A 98 -20.70 -7.54 -14.27
C VAL A 98 -20.36 -6.57 -13.11
N MET A 99 -19.19 -6.74 -12.50
CA MET A 99 -18.73 -5.93 -11.36
C MET A 99 -17.74 -4.83 -11.78
N ALA A 100 -17.63 -4.53 -13.07
CA ALA A 100 -16.64 -3.58 -13.61
C ALA A 100 -16.72 -2.16 -13.03
N THR A 101 -17.87 -1.77 -12.46
CA THR A 101 -18.11 -0.46 -11.86
C THR A 101 -18.40 -0.54 -10.35
N ASN A 102 -18.18 -1.70 -9.74
CA ASN A 102 -18.51 -1.89 -8.33
C ASN A 102 -17.52 -1.17 -7.43
N VAL A 103 -18.02 -0.22 -6.65
CA VAL A 103 -17.27 0.48 -5.61
C VAL A 103 -17.94 0.17 -4.26
N PRO A 104 -17.33 -0.66 -3.41
CA PRO A 104 -17.90 -1.01 -2.10
C PRO A 104 -18.06 0.21 -1.18
N ASP A 105 -19.08 0.16 -0.33
CA ASP A 105 -19.37 1.17 0.70
C ASP A 105 -18.78 0.80 2.08
N HIS A 106 -18.12 -0.34 2.18
CA HIS A 106 -17.49 -0.86 3.39
C HIS A 106 -16.21 -1.61 3.08
N ASP A 107 -15.36 -1.74 4.09
CA ASP A 107 -14.16 -2.58 4.02
C ASP A 107 -14.46 -4.02 4.47
N ALA A 108 -13.86 -5.00 3.80
CA ALA A 108 -13.80 -6.35 4.36
C ALA A 108 -13.05 -6.33 5.70
N THR A 109 -13.40 -7.26 6.60
CA THR A 109 -12.80 -7.31 7.95
C THR A 109 -11.27 -7.33 7.93
N VAL A 110 -10.66 -8.07 6.99
CA VAL A 110 -9.20 -8.14 6.85
C VAL A 110 -8.59 -6.78 6.42
N ILE A 111 -9.33 -5.94 5.72
CA ILE A 111 -8.88 -4.61 5.29
C ILE A 111 -8.97 -3.60 6.45
N GLN A 112 -9.94 -3.77 7.35
CA GLN A 112 -10.10 -2.90 8.53
C GLN A 112 -9.00 -3.13 9.59
N ARG A 113 -8.44 -4.33 9.65
CA ARG A 113 -7.49 -4.76 10.68
C ARG A 113 -6.05 -4.46 10.32
#